data_7ad5e37f5af04af0dc2086b5587677ee
#
_entry.id   7ad5e37f5af04af0dc2086b5587677ee
#
_cell.length_a   1.000
_cell.length_b   1.000
_cell.length_c   1.000
_cell.angle_alpha   90.00
_cell.angle_beta   90.00
_cell.angle_gamma   90.00
#
_symmetry.space_group_name_H-M   'P 1'
#
loop_
_entity.id
_entity.type
_entity.pdbx_description
1 polymer ?
#
loop_
_entity_poly.entity_id
_entity_poly.type
_entity_poly.pdbx_seq_one_letter_code
_entity_poly.pdbx_strand_id
1 'polypeptide(L)'
;NLMTGAAVVDSDMSTFYVEDVVDVSDILTLNFGVRVDTIEQPTNTAGYNPAFEALAGFANNLPLDSEVIQPRFGYKLDIGGTKLISSMDRIEGAELSGGIGVFSGRVPTVWLTNPAANTGVATIYASRGYDINLGTGDWRDYYDGLDLACLMPDAQPNANGPCADLSAYAGAGSAVANHPNFDVPSDLKMSMAVSYTHLRAHETRF
;
A
#
# COMPACT_ATOMS: atom_id res chain seq x y z
N ASN A 1 25.32 11.65 13.57
CA ASN A 1 23.97 11.03 13.53
C ASN A 1 23.47 10.96 12.08
N LEU A 2 23.87 9.92 11.36
CA LEU A 2 23.44 9.64 9.98
C LEU A 2 21.99 9.15 9.87
N MET A 3 21.16 9.40 10.89
CA MET A 3 19.79 8.91 10.98
C MET A 3 18.71 10.00 10.97
N THR A 4 19.00 11.17 10.44
CA THR A 4 17.99 12.25 10.34
C THR A 4 16.95 12.02 9.23
N GLY A 5 17.00 10.89 8.55
CA GLY A 5 16.01 10.51 7.52
C GLY A 5 15.02 9.44 7.95
N ALA A 6 15.01 8.99 9.20
CA ALA A 6 14.03 8.03 9.68
C ALA A 6 12.75 8.77 10.08
N ALA A 7 11.69 8.58 9.29
CA ALA A 7 10.36 9.04 9.68
C ALA A 7 9.67 7.94 10.49
N VAL A 8 9.13 8.32 11.64
CA VAL A 8 8.22 7.48 12.42
C VAL A 8 6.81 7.89 12.07
N VAL A 9 6.02 6.93 11.66
CA VAL A 9 4.63 7.15 11.26
C VAL A 9 3.74 6.19 12.03
N ASP A 10 2.80 6.73 12.76
CA ASP A 10 1.75 5.98 13.41
C ASP A 10 0.51 5.99 12.53
N SER A 11 -0.20 4.87 12.49
CA SER A 11 -1.50 4.78 11.83
C SER A 11 -2.41 3.84 12.60
N ASP A 12 -3.64 4.26 12.80
CA ASP A 12 -4.69 3.47 13.43
C ASP A 12 -5.60 2.87 12.36
N MET A 13 -5.94 1.62 12.53
CA MET A 13 -6.87 0.94 11.65
C MET A 13 -8.00 0.34 12.48
N SER A 14 -9.21 0.78 12.21
CA SER A 14 -10.43 0.29 12.83
C SER A 14 -11.24 -0.51 11.81
N THR A 15 -11.80 -1.63 12.24
CA THR A 15 -12.64 -2.47 11.40
C THR A 15 -13.95 -2.75 12.10
N PHE A 16 -15.05 -2.48 11.41
CA PHE A 16 -16.38 -2.92 11.79
C PHE A 16 -16.96 -3.81 10.70
N TYR A 17 -17.61 -4.91 11.08
CA TYR A 17 -18.31 -5.74 10.10
C TYR A 17 -19.60 -6.31 10.69
N VAL A 18 -20.56 -6.54 9.81
CA VAL A 18 -21.78 -7.29 10.10
C VAL A 18 -22.02 -8.27 8.95
N GLU A 19 -22.41 -9.48 9.29
CA GLU A 19 -22.71 -10.53 8.32
C GLU A 19 -23.94 -11.29 8.81
N ASP A 20 -24.80 -11.66 7.86
CA ASP A 20 -25.97 -12.48 8.09
C ASP A 20 -25.99 -13.66 7.10
N VAL A 21 -26.42 -14.83 7.59
CA VAL A 21 -26.54 -16.05 6.83
C VAL A 21 -27.99 -16.52 6.92
N VAL A 22 -28.65 -16.61 5.79
CA VAL A 22 -30.07 -16.95 5.71
C VAL A 22 -30.27 -18.21 4.89
N ASP A 23 -30.85 -19.22 5.51
CA ASP A 23 -31.36 -20.40 4.82
C ASP A 23 -32.72 -20.06 4.22
N VAL A 24 -32.73 -19.73 2.93
CA VAL A 24 -33.97 -19.36 2.21
C VAL A 24 -34.83 -20.58 1.98
N SER A 25 -34.23 -21.74 1.80
CA SER A 25 -34.87 -23.03 1.62
C SER A 25 -33.87 -24.15 1.98
N ASP A 26 -34.35 -25.40 1.97
CA ASP A 26 -33.52 -26.59 2.20
C ASP A 26 -32.34 -26.73 1.19
N ILE A 27 -32.43 -26.04 0.07
CA ILE A 27 -31.42 -26.12 -1.01
C ILE A 27 -30.67 -24.79 -1.22
N LEU A 28 -31.08 -23.67 -0.61
CA LEU A 28 -30.51 -22.36 -0.86
C LEU A 28 -30.16 -21.64 0.43
N THR A 29 -28.89 -21.41 0.63
CA THR A 29 -28.35 -20.53 1.66
C THR A 29 -27.75 -19.28 1.00
N LEU A 30 -28.06 -18.11 1.55
CA LEU A 30 -27.49 -16.83 1.16
C LEU A 30 -26.70 -16.26 2.32
N ASN A 31 -25.60 -15.58 2.01
CA ASN A 31 -24.86 -14.78 2.98
C ASN A 31 -24.67 -13.37 2.44
N PHE A 32 -24.84 -12.38 3.30
CA PHE A 32 -24.58 -10.99 2.98
C PHE A 32 -23.90 -10.33 4.16
N GLY A 33 -22.98 -9.48 3.84
CA GLY A 33 -22.26 -8.75 4.84
C GLY A 33 -21.74 -7.43 4.31
N VAL A 34 -21.41 -6.57 5.25
CA VAL A 34 -20.66 -5.35 4.98
C VAL A 34 -19.56 -5.23 6.01
N ARG A 35 -18.40 -4.87 5.52
CA ARG A 35 -17.24 -4.51 6.33
C ARG A 35 -16.86 -3.08 6.02
N VAL A 36 -16.55 -2.32 7.05
CA VAL A 36 -16.03 -0.96 6.95
C VAL A 36 -14.66 -0.94 7.61
N ASP A 37 -13.67 -0.57 6.85
CA ASP A 37 -12.31 -0.35 7.33
C ASP A 37 -12.03 1.15 7.31
N THR A 38 -11.68 1.71 8.46
CA THR A 38 -11.26 3.10 8.61
C THR A 38 -9.78 3.12 8.95
N ILE A 39 -9.01 3.91 8.20
CA ILE A 39 -7.59 4.10 8.40
C ILE A 39 -7.38 5.57 8.70
N GLU A 40 -6.78 5.85 9.84
CA GLU A 40 -6.47 7.19 10.30
C GLU A 40 -4.98 7.31 10.55
N GLN A 41 -4.40 8.38 10.05
CA GLN A 41 -3.05 8.79 10.39
C GLN A 41 -3.16 10.01 11.33
N PRO A 42 -3.10 9.81 12.66
CA PRO A 42 -3.48 10.86 13.61
C PRO A 42 -2.58 12.10 13.56
N THR A 43 -1.34 11.94 13.10
CA THR A 43 -0.42 13.08 12.97
C THR A 43 0.57 12.79 11.85
N ASN A 44 0.55 13.61 10.82
CA ASN A 44 1.63 13.62 9.87
C ASN A 44 2.76 14.51 10.41
N THR A 45 3.85 13.86 10.85
CA THR A 45 5.05 14.55 11.35
C THR A 45 5.94 15.09 10.24
N ALA A 46 5.52 14.95 8.98
CA ALA A 46 6.26 15.47 7.84
C ALA A 46 6.42 16.99 7.94
N GLY A 47 7.60 17.47 7.64
CA GLY A 47 7.85 18.90 7.55
C GLY A 47 6.98 19.55 6.47
N TYR A 48 6.28 20.61 6.82
CA TYR A 48 5.49 21.38 5.86
C TYR A 48 6.38 22.05 4.81
N ASN A 49 6.00 21.93 3.54
CA ASN A 49 6.70 22.53 2.41
C ASN A 49 5.80 23.52 1.65
N PRO A 50 5.96 24.83 1.90
CA PRO A 50 5.11 25.84 1.25
C PRO A 50 5.33 25.93 -0.27
N ALA A 51 6.53 25.60 -0.75
CA ALA A 51 6.79 25.58 -2.20
C ALA A 51 6.05 24.42 -2.89
N PHE A 52 5.94 23.27 -2.21
CA PHE A 52 5.13 22.17 -2.72
C PHE A 52 3.65 22.58 -2.77
N GLU A 53 3.11 23.17 -1.70
CA GLU A 53 1.70 23.58 -1.67
C GLU A 53 1.38 24.61 -2.75
N ALA A 54 2.27 25.56 -2.98
CA ALA A 54 2.11 26.57 -4.03
C ALA A 54 2.03 25.95 -5.45
N LEU A 55 2.70 24.82 -5.66
CA LEU A 55 2.72 24.10 -6.94
C LEU A 55 1.57 23.09 -7.06
N ALA A 56 1.31 22.34 -5.99
CA ALA A 56 0.37 21.22 -5.99
C ALA A 56 -1.06 21.63 -5.65
N GLY A 57 -1.26 22.78 -4.97
CA GLY A 57 -2.54 23.25 -4.50
C GLY A 57 -3.04 22.59 -3.21
N PHE A 58 -2.20 21.77 -2.56
CA PHE A 58 -2.48 21.15 -1.26
C PHE A 58 -1.19 20.92 -0.47
N ALA A 59 -1.29 20.81 0.84
CA ALA A 59 -0.14 20.67 1.72
C ALA A 59 0.44 19.25 1.62
N ASN A 60 1.79 19.14 1.67
CA ASN A 60 2.48 17.85 1.61
C ASN A 60 2.35 17.01 2.89
N ASN A 61 1.95 17.61 3.98
CA ASN A 61 1.86 16.99 5.30
C ASN A 61 0.43 16.64 5.73
N LEU A 62 -0.48 16.49 4.78
CA LEU A 62 -1.83 16.02 5.06
C LEU A 62 -1.80 14.58 5.58
N PRO A 63 -2.58 14.25 6.62
CA PRO A 63 -2.74 12.88 7.07
C PRO A 63 -3.37 12.03 5.97
N LEU A 64 -3.13 10.73 6.03
CA LEU A 64 -3.81 9.77 5.18
C LEU A 64 -5.01 9.23 5.97
N ASP A 65 -6.20 9.73 5.65
CA ASP A 65 -7.46 9.26 6.20
C ASP A 65 -8.27 8.63 5.08
N SER A 66 -8.73 7.40 5.27
CA SER A 66 -9.51 6.68 4.26
C SER A 66 -10.50 5.74 4.92
N GLU A 67 -11.70 5.68 4.35
CA GLU A 67 -12.74 4.74 4.72
C GLU A 67 -13.11 3.87 3.51
N VAL A 68 -13.10 2.54 3.71
CA VAL A 68 -13.45 1.59 2.65
C VAL A 68 -14.63 0.75 3.07
N ILE A 69 -15.73 0.89 2.32
CA ILE A 69 -16.94 0.07 2.51
C ILE A 69 -16.86 -1.14 1.59
N GLN A 70 -16.97 -2.33 2.17
CA GLN A 70 -16.76 -3.61 1.52
C GLN A 70 -18.02 -4.49 1.63
N PRO A 71 -19.04 -4.27 0.78
CA PRO A 71 -20.21 -5.15 0.71
C PRO A 71 -19.81 -6.50 0.12
N ARG A 72 -20.46 -7.56 0.64
CA ARG A 72 -20.24 -8.95 0.21
C ARG A 72 -21.58 -9.66 0.10
N PHE A 73 -21.69 -10.48 -0.92
CA PHE A 73 -22.82 -11.38 -1.14
C PHE A 73 -22.29 -12.73 -1.55
N GLY A 74 -22.87 -13.79 -1.03
CA GLY A 74 -22.57 -15.15 -1.41
C GLY A 74 -23.81 -16.03 -1.40
N TYR A 75 -23.70 -17.17 -2.07
CA TYR A 75 -24.75 -18.16 -2.11
C TYR A 75 -24.18 -19.57 -2.16
N LYS A 76 -24.96 -20.51 -1.64
CA LYS A 76 -24.80 -21.95 -1.75
C LYS A 76 -26.14 -22.53 -2.19
N LEU A 77 -26.12 -23.29 -3.29
CA LEU A 77 -27.28 -23.92 -3.87
C LEU A 77 -26.99 -25.40 -4.03
N ASP A 78 -27.76 -26.24 -3.30
CA ASP A 78 -27.74 -27.68 -3.54
C ASP A 78 -28.46 -28.00 -4.88
N ILE A 79 -27.70 -28.51 -5.82
CA ILE A 79 -28.20 -28.89 -7.15
C ILE A 79 -28.24 -30.42 -7.34
N GLY A 80 -27.92 -31.20 -6.30
CA GLY A 80 -27.87 -32.66 -6.36
C GLY A 80 -29.22 -33.28 -6.72
N GLY A 81 -30.32 -32.68 -6.27
CA GLY A 81 -31.68 -33.10 -6.60
C GLY A 81 -32.20 -32.68 -7.98
N THR A 82 -31.43 -31.91 -8.74
CA THR A 82 -31.87 -31.47 -10.09
C THR A 82 -31.86 -32.65 -11.09
N LYS A 83 -32.74 -32.59 -12.07
CA LYS A 83 -32.81 -33.64 -13.13
C LYS A 83 -31.48 -33.84 -13.84
N LEU A 84 -30.69 -32.79 -13.97
CA LEU A 84 -29.38 -32.84 -14.63
C LEU A 84 -28.40 -33.72 -13.83
N ILE A 85 -28.30 -33.51 -12.54
CA ILE A 85 -27.37 -34.22 -11.66
C ILE A 85 -27.89 -35.62 -11.32
N SER A 86 -29.18 -35.73 -11.00
CA SER A 86 -29.81 -37.02 -10.66
C SER A 86 -29.81 -38.04 -11.82
N SER A 87 -29.59 -37.58 -13.06
CA SER A 87 -29.42 -38.47 -14.22
C SER A 87 -27.98 -39.01 -14.37
N MET A 88 -27.07 -38.58 -13.53
CA MET A 88 -25.65 -38.98 -13.54
C MET A 88 -25.41 -40.07 -12.50
N ASP A 89 -25.43 -41.34 -12.88
CA ASP A 89 -25.31 -42.53 -11.99
C ASP A 89 -24.15 -42.55 -11.02
N ARG A 90 -23.19 -41.62 -11.14
CA ARG A 90 -21.96 -41.58 -10.33
C ARG A 90 -21.86 -40.38 -9.40
N ILE A 91 -22.86 -39.49 -9.44
CA ILE A 91 -22.86 -38.29 -8.59
C ILE A 91 -23.91 -38.46 -7.49
N GLU A 92 -23.47 -38.44 -6.24
CA GLU A 92 -24.36 -38.54 -5.07
C GLU A 92 -24.90 -37.19 -4.63
N GLY A 93 -24.12 -36.11 -4.85
CA GLY A 93 -24.51 -34.76 -4.51
C GLY A 93 -23.72 -33.73 -5.30
N ALA A 94 -24.30 -32.57 -5.50
CA ALA A 94 -23.65 -31.46 -6.15
C ALA A 94 -24.12 -30.12 -5.55
N GLU A 95 -23.20 -29.22 -5.36
CA GLU A 95 -23.42 -27.88 -4.82
C GLU A 95 -22.84 -26.84 -5.79
N LEU A 96 -23.63 -25.85 -6.10
CA LEU A 96 -23.18 -24.63 -6.78
C LEU A 96 -23.02 -23.55 -5.74
N SER A 97 -21.84 -22.96 -5.62
CA SER A 97 -21.56 -21.86 -4.72
C SER A 97 -20.87 -20.71 -5.44
N GLY A 98 -21.01 -19.54 -4.89
CA GLY A 98 -20.34 -18.37 -5.44
C GLY A 98 -20.62 -17.11 -4.64
N GLY A 99 -20.01 -16.03 -5.11
CA GLY A 99 -20.22 -14.74 -4.46
C GLY A 99 -19.59 -13.60 -5.21
N ILE A 100 -19.96 -12.41 -4.79
CA ILE A 100 -19.43 -11.15 -5.27
C ILE A 100 -19.18 -10.25 -4.07
N GLY A 101 -18.09 -9.49 -4.10
CA GLY A 101 -17.80 -8.57 -3.02
C GLY A 101 -16.69 -7.59 -3.34
N VAL A 102 -16.71 -6.49 -2.62
CA VAL A 102 -15.63 -5.51 -2.62
C VAL A 102 -14.65 -5.89 -1.52
N PHE A 103 -13.37 -5.85 -1.83
CA PHE A 103 -12.28 -6.21 -0.92
C PHE A 103 -11.19 -5.15 -0.99
N SER A 104 -10.77 -4.67 0.16
CA SER A 104 -9.64 -3.79 0.31
C SER A 104 -8.44 -4.56 0.84
N GLY A 105 -7.25 -4.18 0.37
CA GLY A 105 -5.98 -4.64 0.90
C GLY A 105 -5.50 -3.82 2.09
N ARG A 106 -4.40 -4.24 2.71
CA ARG A 106 -3.67 -3.38 3.65
C ARG A 106 -3.04 -2.22 2.90
N VAL A 107 -3.06 -1.04 3.52
CA VAL A 107 -2.26 0.09 3.04
C VAL A 107 -0.78 -0.27 3.12
N PRO A 108 -0.04 -0.21 2.01
CA PRO A 108 1.40 -0.39 2.05
C PRO A 108 2.04 0.68 2.94
N THR A 109 2.89 0.26 3.87
CA THR A 109 3.56 1.18 4.80
C THR A 109 4.33 2.29 4.08
N VAL A 110 4.82 2.01 2.88
CA VAL A 110 5.53 2.99 2.04
C VAL A 110 4.67 4.20 1.67
N TRP A 111 3.35 4.07 1.58
CA TRP A 111 2.45 5.19 1.31
C TRP A 111 2.30 6.14 2.50
N LEU A 112 2.58 5.63 3.71
CA LEU A 112 2.59 6.41 4.94
C LEU A 112 3.98 7.04 5.18
N THR A 113 5.05 6.25 4.96
CA THR A 113 6.40 6.65 5.30
C THR A 113 7.07 7.55 4.26
N ASN A 114 6.76 7.37 2.95
CA ASN A 114 7.35 8.20 1.90
C ASN A 114 7.02 9.69 2.04
N PRO A 115 5.76 10.10 2.26
CA PRO A 115 5.45 11.52 2.48
C PRO A 115 6.15 12.09 3.71
N ALA A 116 6.28 11.30 4.77
CA ALA A 116 6.94 11.72 5.99
C ALA A 116 8.47 11.85 5.85
N ALA A 117 9.09 10.99 5.05
CA ALA A 117 10.54 11.00 4.82
C ALA A 117 10.98 11.99 3.72
N ASN A 118 10.14 12.18 2.70
CA ASN A 118 10.48 12.98 1.52
C ASN A 118 9.64 14.26 1.46
N THR A 119 9.89 15.15 2.38
CA THR A 119 9.16 16.43 2.49
C THR A 119 9.66 17.52 1.55
N GLY A 120 10.85 17.33 0.97
CA GLY A 120 11.53 18.34 0.17
C GLY A 120 12.13 19.51 0.97
N VAL A 121 11.97 19.51 2.31
CA VAL A 121 12.59 20.51 3.20
C VAL A 121 13.67 19.93 4.10
N ALA A 122 13.57 18.62 4.42
CA ALA A 122 14.54 17.93 5.27
C ALA A 122 15.74 17.37 4.49
N THR A 123 15.62 17.24 3.19
CA THR A 123 16.65 16.63 2.33
C THR A 123 16.99 17.59 1.20
N ILE A 124 18.23 18.02 1.17
CA ILE A 124 18.76 18.79 0.04
C ILE A 124 19.44 17.80 -0.90
N TYR A 125 18.97 17.71 -2.13
CA TYR A 125 19.67 16.99 -3.17
C TYR A 125 20.68 17.94 -3.84
N ALA A 126 21.95 17.78 -3.52
CA ALA A 126 23.02 18.38 -4.29
C ALA A 126 23.45 17.38 -5.38
N SER A 127 23.11 17.64 -6.62
CA SER A 127 23.63 16.89 -7.74
C SER A 127 24.59 17.77 -8.53
N ARG A 128 25.82 17.34 -8.64
CA ARG A 128 26.79 17.95 -9.56
C ARG A 128 26.83 17.06 -10.80
N GLY A 129 26.57 17.65 -11.95
CA GLY A 129 26.77 16.95 -13.23
C GLY A 129 28.22 16.47 -13.34
N TYR A 130 28.38 15.20 -13.68
CA TYR A 130 29.70 14.67 -13.99
C TYR A 130 30.19 15.34 -15.28
N ASP A 131 31.16 16.23 -15.18
CA ASP A 131 31.79 16.83 -16.37
C ASP A 131 32.96 15.95 -16.80
N ILE A 132 32.71 15.12 -17.82
CA ILE A 132 33.68 14.21 -18.42
C ILE A 132 34.88 14.97 -19.00
N ASN A 133 34.79 16.28 -19.22
CA ASN A 133 35.85 17.10 -19.81
C ASN A 133 36.93 17.52 -18.82
N LEU A 134 36.80 17.27 -17.52
CA LEU A 134 37.82 17.61 -16.53
C LEU A 134 39.01 16.64 -16.49
N GLY A 135 39.08 15.66 -17.36
CA GLY A 135 40.30 14.88 -17.68
C GLY A 135 40.81 13.94 -16.58
N THR A 136 40.22 13.93 -15.43
CA THR A 136 40.69 13.22 -14.23
C THR A 136 39.78 12.04 -13.88
N GLY A 137 39.13 11.39 -14.56
CA GLY A 137 38.31 10.18 -14.45
C GLY A 137 38.20 9.46 -13.08
N ASP A 138 38.75 10.00 -12.02
CA ASP A 138 38.63 9.43 -10.68
C ASP A 138 37.48 10.11 -9.90
N TRP A 139 36.52 9.32 -9.47
CA TRP A 139 35.43 9.78 -8.61
C TRP A 139 35.93 10.40 -7.28
N ARG A 140 37.19 10.13 -6.87
CA ARG A 140 37.81 10.69 -5.68
C ARG A 140 38.13 12.17 -5.83
N ASP A 141 38.54 12.59 -7.03
CA ASP A 141 38.83 14.00 -7.35
C ASP A 141 37.54 14.84 -7.29
N TYR A 142 36.40 14.20 -7.43
CA TYR A 142 35.08 14.81 -7.30
C TYR A 142 34.73 15.16 -5.84
N TYR A 143 35.23 14.39 -4.88
CA TYR A 143 35.00 14.61 -3.45
C TYR A 143 36.13 15.36 -2.72
N ASP A 144 37.27 15.52 -3.35
CA ASP A 144 38.48 16.19 -2.77
C ASP A 144 38.24 17.69 -2.46
N GLY A 145 37.20 18.29 -3.06
CA GLY A 145 36.82 19.67 -2.76
C GLY A 145 35.61 19.78 -1.81
N LEU A 146 35.03 18.69 -1.41
CA LEU A 146 33.86 18.63 -0.52
C LEU A 146 34.26 18.01 0.81
N ASP A 147 34.41 18.81 1.83
CA ASP A 147 34.61 18.30 3.17
C ASP A 147 33.27 17.72 3.70
N LEU A 148 33.05 16.41 3.49
CA LEU A 148 31.89 15.69 4.00
C LEU A 148 31.78 15.76 5.54
N ALA A 149 32.87 16.04 6.25
CA ALA A 149 32.85 16.24 7.68
C ALA A 149 32.04 17.46 8.06
N CYS A 150 31.95 18.46 7.20
CA CYS A 150 31.13 19.66 7.41
C CYS A 150 29.62 19.40 7.40
N LEU A 151 29.17 18.28 6.90
CA LEU A 151 27.76 17.88 6.89
C LEU A 151 27.31 17.27 8.24
N MET A 152 28.25 17.06 9.16
CA MET A 152 27.95 16.53 10.49
C MET A 152 27.61 17.68 11.44
N PRO A 153 26.57 17.55 12.30
CA PRO A 153 26.15 18.62 13.21
C PRO A 153 27.23 19.13 14.17
N ASP A 154 28.23 18.30 14.46
CA ASP A 154 29.35 18.59 15.35
C ASP A 154 30.68 18.80 14.62
N ALA A 155 30.63 18.99 13.30
CA ALA A 155 31.84 19.13 12.49
C ALA A 155 32.55 20.45 12.84
N GLN A 156 33.79 20.34 13.27
CA GLN A 156 34.67 21.50 13.38
C GLN A 156 35.16 21.88 11.97
N PRO A 157 35.27 23.15 11.65
CA PRO A 157 35.83 23.58 10.39
C PRO A 157 37.21 22.94 10.21
N ASN A 158 37.41 22.21 9.12
CA ASN A 158 38.63 21.52 8.84
C ASN A 158 39.74 22.52 8.53
N ALA A 159 41.01 22.11 8.76
CA ALA A 159 42.17 22.90 8.46
C ALA A 159 42.31 23.26 6.97
N ASN A 160 41.52 22.69 6.11
CA ASN A 160 41.59 22.80 4.63
C ASN A 160 40.61 23.84 4.04
N GLY A 161 39.87 24.57 4.85
CA GLY A 161 39.02 25.65 4.35
C GLY A 161 37.62 25.69 4.92
N PRO A 162 36.79 26.67 4.57
CA PRO A 162 35.41 26.74 4.98
C PRO A 162 34.60 25.59 4.36
N CYS A 163 33.63 25.11 5.12
CA CYS A 163 32.65 24.15 4.59
C CYS A 163 32.05 24.65 3.27
N ALA A 164 32.04 23.82 2.27
CA ALA A 164 31.46 24.18 0.99
C ALA A 164 30.01 24.57 1.19
N ASP A 165 29.62 25.75 0.73
CA ASP A 165 28.24 26.18 0.72
C ASP A 165 27.48 25.36 -0.36
N LEU A 166 26.81 24.32 0.08
CA LEU A 166 26.00 23.47 -0.81
C LEU A 166 24.71 24.16 -1.26
N SER A 167 24.38 25.34 -0.72
CA SER A 167 23.16 26.06 -1.10
C SER A 167 23.14 26.44 -2.58
N ALA A 168 24.33 26.69 -3.17
CA ALA A 168 24.48 26.98 -4.60
C ALA A 168 24.17 25.77 -5.49
N TYR A 169 24.20 24.56 -4.94
CA TYR A 169 23.94 23.30 -5.64
C TYR A 169 22.61 22.66 -5.19
N ALA A 170 21.94 23.29 -4.25
CA ALA A 170 20.66 22.83 -3.75
C ALA A 170 19.60 23.00 -4.86
N GLY A 171 19.25 21.92 -5.50
CA GLY A 171 18.04 21.85 -6.33
C GLY A 171 16.80 21.88 -5.46
N ALA A 172 15.65 22.17 -6.06
CA ALA A 172 14.37 21.99 -5.39
C ALA A 172 14.29 20.53 -4.91
N GLY A 173 14.11 20.36 -3.60
CA GLY A 173 14.00 19.02 -3.00
C GLY A 173 12.80 18.27 -3.59
N SER A 174 12.95 16.97 -3.78
CA SER A 174 11.83 16.11 -4.18
C SER A 174 10.89 15.97 -3.00
N ALA A 175 9.62 16.35 -3.17
CA ALA A 175 8.59 16.14 -2.18
C ALA A 175 7.62 15.05 -2.65
N VAL A 176 7.21 14.21 -1.72
CA VAL A 176 6.16 13.19 -1.92
C VAL A 176 5.02 13.51 -0.97
N ALA A 177 3.80 13.44 -1.47
CA ALA A 177 2.61 13.67 -0.65
C ALA A 177 1.48 12.75 -1.09
N ASN A 178 0.59 12.45 -0.18
CA ASN A 178 -0.69 11.84 -0.51
C ASN A 178 -1.66 12.92 -0.97
N HIS A 179 -2.38 12.64 -2.03
CA HIS A 179 -3.41 13.56 -2.51
C HIS A 179 -4.58 13.60 -1.51
N PRO A 180 -5.23 14.77 -1.27
CA PRO A 180 -6.35 14.86 -0.32
C PRO A 180 -7.50 13.90 -0.59
N ASN A 181 -7.71 13.54 -1.86
CA ASN A 181 -8.74 12.59 -2.30
C ASN A 181 -8.14 11.19 -2.57
N PHE A 182 -7.08 10.83 -1.87
CA PHE A 182 -6.51 9.50 -2.00
C PHE A 182 -7.37 8.51 -1.21
N ASP A 183 -7.88 7.49 -1.90
CA ASP A 183 -8.59 6.37 -1.30
C ASP A 183 -7.76 5.10 -1.40
N VAL A 184 -7.90 4.24 -0.40
CA VAL A 184 -7.25 2.93 -0.41
C VAL A 184 -7.87 2.08 -1.53
N PRO A 185 -7.05 1.50 -2.42
CA PRO A 185 -7.54 0.68 -3.50
C PRO A 185 -8.38 -0.50 -3.01
N SER A 186 -9.48 -0.72 -3.70
CA SER A 186 -10.36 -1.86 -3.48
C SER A 186 -10.64 -2.59 -4.79
N ASP A 187 -10.83 -3.90 -4.69
CA ASP A 187 -11.10 -4.78 -5.81
C ASP A 187 -12.51 -5.35 -5.72
N LEU A 188 -13.25 -5.33 -6.82
CA LEU A 188 -14.45 -6.13 -6.98
C LEU A 188 -14.05 -7.55 -7.38
N LYS A 189 -14.37 -8.53 -6.53
CA LYS A 189 -14.10 -9.94 -6.81
C LYS A 189 -15.39 -10.71 -6.95
N MET A 190 -15.42 -11.61 -7.92
CA MET A 190 -16.53 -12.52 -8.16
C MET A 190 -15.99 -13.94 -8.33
N SER A 191 -16.68 -14.91 -7.75
CA SER A 191 -16.35 -16.32 -7.84
C SER A 191 -17.59 -17.16 -8.04
N MET A 192 -17.41 -18.29 -8.74
CA MET A 192 -18.41 -19.34 -8.88
C MET A 192 -17.70 -20.69 -8.89
N ALA A 193 -18.22 -21.65 -8.17
CA ALA A 193 -17.67 -22.98 -8.05
C ALA A 193 -18.78 -24.04 -8.06
N VAL A 194 -18.47 -25.20 -8.62
CA VAL A 194 -19.31 -26.41 -8.52
C VAL A 194 -18.50 -27.46 -7.77
N SER A 195 -19.05 -27.93 -6.67
CA SER A 195 -18.56 -29.07 -5.91
C SER A 195 -19.47 -30.27 -6.13
N TYR A 196 -18.92 -31.46 -6.30
CA TYR A 196 -19.71 -32.68 -6.39
C TYR A 196 -19.02 -33.86 -5.69
N THR A 197 -19.82 -34.77 -5.17
CA THR A 197 -19.36 -36.06 -4.62
C THR A 197 -19.71 -37.16 -5.61
N HIS A 198 -18.75 -38.04 -5.87
CA HIS A 198 -18.95 -39.19 -6.76
C HIS A 198 -18.77 -40.48 -5.98
N LEU A 199 -19.49 -41.51 -6.38
CA LEU A 199 -19.32 -42.88 -5.88
C LEU A 199 -17.89 -43.34 -6.18
N ARG A 200 -17.15 -43.67 -5.16
CA ARG A 200 -15.90 -44.39 -5.34
C ARG A 200 -16.21 -45.79 -5.82
N ALA A 201 -15.64 -46.20 -6.97
CA ALA A 201 -15.74 -47.56 -7.41
C ALA A 201 -15.29 -48.50 -6.28
N HIS A 202 -16.17 -49.32 -5.78
CA HIS A 202 -15.80 -50.36 -4.83
C HIS A 202 -14.71 -51.22 -5.48
N GLU A 203 -13.52 -51.25 -4.85
CA GLU A 203 -12.54 -52.24 -5.18
C GLU A 203 -13.19 -53.62 -4.87
N THR A 204 -13.58 -54.30 -5.93
CA THR A 204 -13.89 -55.71 -5.83
C THR A 204 -12.60 -56.44 -5.44
N ARG A 205 -12.47 -56.73 -4.15
CA ARG A 205 -11.49 -57.74 -3.68
C ARG A 205 -11.97 -59.07 -4.27
N PHE A 206 -11.18 -59.58 -5.18
CA PHE A 206 -11.18 -60.98 -5.55
C PHE A 206 -10.32 -61.77 -4.53
#